data_8514cf1b2f710756ec7436bc2f87fa7a
#
_entry.id   8514cf1b2f710756ec7436bc2f87fa7a
#
_cell.length_a   1.000
_cell.length_b   1.000
_cell.length_c   1.000
_cell.angle_alpha   90.00
_cell.angle_beta   90.00
_cell.angle_gamma   90.00
#
_symmetry.space_group_name_H-M   'P 1'
#
loop_
_entity.id
_entity.type
_entity.pdbx_description
1 polymer ?
#
loop_
_entity_poly.entity_id
_entity_poly.type
_entity_poly.pdbx_seq_one_letter_code
_entity_poly.pdbx_strand_id
1 'polypeptide(L)'
;MKSKTEAIIIGSMNLGEADKLVTFFSLERGKLKGVARNARKSFRRFGAGLEAFTHCRLHVHEREHQELLRIESCDIIFQPRAVIGELNRMAAGSVILELVKEIAPEAERNPSAFLLLVHVLQLLNDGEDPSFLLKIFEIRFLSLLGYQPKLDHCLSCGGASNRPMIFSGLKGGVLCPDCMASSGDSQIMLSPGAIGFYYQALRMEMDKVCRLKPSMEIMQELDRAFSTHTFHILGKRLKSTEFLRSVRSL
;
A
#
# COMPACT_ATOMS: atom_id res chain seq x y z
N MET A 1 -23.32 6.16 18.25
CA MET A 1 -23.56 4.69 18.38
C MET A 1 -22.25 3.99 18.72
N LYS A 2 -22.27 2.97 19.60
CA LYS A 2 -21.05 2.17 19.89
C LYS A 2 -20.97 1.00 18.90
N SER A 3 -19.78 0.77 18.33
CA SER A 3 -19.53 -0.33 17.40
C SER A 3 -18.10 -0.88 17.58
N LYS A 4 -17.86 -2.03 16.97
CA LYS A 4 -16.52 -2.64 16.89
C LYS A 4 -16.17 -2.76 15.41
N THR A 5 -14.91 -2.53 15.09
CA THR A 5 -14.40 -2.72 13.73
C THR A 5 -13.02 -3.35 13.77
N GLU A 6 -12.76 -4.27 12.86
CA GLU A 6 -11.43 -4.83 12.65
C GLU A 6 -10.61 -3.86 11.78
N ALA A 7 -9.41 -3.53 12.21
CA ALA A 7 -8.65 -2.46 11.60
C ALA A 7 -7.13 -2.67 11.65
N ILE A 8 -6.44 -2.10 10.69
CA ILE A 8 -4.98 -1.90 10.73
C ILE A 8 -4.69 -0.43 10.96
N ILE A 9 -3.85 -0.14 11.95
CA ILE A 9 -3.39 1.22 12.21
C ILE A 9 -2.38 1.63 11.13
N ILE A 10 -2.76 2.63 10.33
CA ILE A 10 -1.93 3.14 9.21
C ILE A 10 -1.29 4.48 9.53
N GLY A 11 -1.58 5.06 10.68
CA GLY A 11 -0.94 6.28 11.18
C GLY A 11 -1.44 6.64 12.56
N SER A 12 -0.54 7.16 13.39
CA SER A 12 -0.84 7.63 14.74
C SER A 12 0.01 8.85 15.04
N MET A 13 -0.60 9.89 15.56
CA MET A 13 0.10 11.11 15.96
C MET A 13 -0.44 11.65 17.27
N ASN A 14 0.40 12.31 18.05
CA ASN A 14 -0.02 12.94 19.28
C ASN A 14 -0.95 14.12 19.00
N LEU A 15 -2.02 14.22 19.75
CA LEU A 15 -2.98 15.32 19.73
C LEU A 15 -3.02 15.96 21.14
N GLY A 16 -2.35 17.10 21.27
CA GLY A 16 -2.13 17.70 22.58
C GLY A 16 -1.28 16.83 23.53
N GLU A 17 -1.51 16.98 24.84
CA GLU A 17 -0.66 16.33 25.85
C GLU A 17 -1.00 14.86 26.14
N ALA A 18 -2.24 14.44 25.91
CA ALA A 18 -2.73 13.15 26.37
C ALA A 18 -3.37 12.28 25.27
N ASP A 19 -3.88 12.89 24.21
CA ASP A 19 -4.67 12.24 23.19
C ASP A 19 -3.80 11.76 22.00
N LYS A 20 -4.34 10.85 21.20
CA LYS A 20 -3.78 10.48 19.88
C LYS A 20 -4.86 10.65 18.82
N LEU A 21 -4.47 11.20 17.66
CA LEU A 21 -5.22 11.11 16.41
C LEU A 21 -4.70 9.89 15.65
N VAL A 22 -5.61 8.96 15.36
CA VAL A 22 -5.30 7.68 14.74
C VAL A 22 -5.99 7.58 13.39
N THR A 23 -5.23 7.27 12.35
CA THR A 23 -5.75 6.89 11.03
C THR A 23 -5.66 5.38 10.92
N PHE A 24 -6.76 4.74 10.53
CA PHE A 24 -6.82 3.29 10.41
C PHE A 24 -7.59 2.87 9.16
N PHE A 25 -7.26 1.70 8.63
CA PHE A 25 -7.97 1.07 7.53
C PHE A 25 -8.78 -0.09 8.10
N SER A 26 -10.11 -0.04 7.95
CA SER A 26 -11.02 -1.01 8.57
C SER A 26 -11.68 -1.92 7.54
N LEU A 27 -11.98 -3.16 7.96
CA LEU A 27 -12.63 -4.18 7.14
C LEU A 27 -14.04 -3.74 6.69
N GLU A 28 -14.79 -3.11 7.61
CA GLU A 28 -16.20 -2.81 7.39
C GLU A 28 -16.44 -1.46 6.73
N ARG A 29 -15.53 -0.50 6.91
CA ARG A 29 -15.79 0.92 6.55
C ARG A 29 -14.63 1.60 5.81
N GLY A 30 -13.57 0.86 5.44
CA GLY A 30 -12.40 1.43 4.77
C GLY A 30 -11.56 2.36 5.65
N LYS A 31 -10.99 3.39 5.06
CA LYS A 31 -10.10 4.34 5.75
C LYS A 31 -10.87 5.34 6.59
N LEU A 32 -10.53 5.43 7.88
CA LEU A 32 -11.19 6.29 8.85
C LEU A 32 -10.16 6.96 9.78
N LYS A 33 -10.61 8.02 10.46
CA LYS A 33 -9.85 8.72 11.51
C LYS A 33 -10.63 8.71 12.81
N GLY A 34 -9.90 8.63 13.91
CA GLY A 34 -10.51 8.70 15.24
C GLY A 34 -9.56 9.27 16.28
N VAL A 35 -10.15 9.82 17.35
CA VAL A 35 -9.40 10.35 18.49
C VAL A 35 -9.47 9.37 19.65
N ALA A 36 -8.33 8.94 20.13
CA ALA A 36 -8.15 8.14 21.33
C ALA A 36 -7.80 9.06 22.51
N ARG A 37 -8.81 9.40 23.33
CA ARG A 37 -8.62 10.31 24.45
C ARG A 37 -7.83 9.67 25.59
N ASN A 38 -6.88 10.43 26.14
CA ASN A 38 -5.94 9.99 27.17
C ASN A 38 -5.16 8.74 26.78
N ALA A 39 -4.92 8.50 25.48
CA ALA A 39 -4.24 7.31 24.99
C ALA A 39 -2.80 7.20 25.51
N ARG A 40 -2.10 8.32 25.64
CA ARG A 40 -0.72 8.37 26.16
C ARG A 40 -0.59 8.00 27.63
N LYS A 41 -1.69 8.14 28.41
CA LYS A 41 -1.74 7.86 29.85
C LYS A 41 -2.46 6.57 30.21
N SER A 42 -3.11 5.90 29.23
CA SER A 42 -3.97 4.73 29.48
C SER A 42 -3.47 3.49 28.77
N PHE A 43 -2.41 2.89 29.31
CA PHE A 43 -1.85 1.61 28.82
C PHE A 43 -2.91 0.49 28.83
N ARG A 44 -3.78 0.43 29.84
CA ARG A 44 -4.82 -0.61 29.97
C ARG A 44 -5.81 -0.63 28.79
N ARG A 45 -6.15 0.53 28.20
CA ARG A 45 -7.13 0.62 27.11
C ARG A 45 -6.51 0.43 25.74
N PHE A 46 -5.26 0.82 25.58
CA PHE A 46 -4.64 0.92 24.26
C PHE A 46 -3.32 0.15 24.14
N GLY A 47 -2.51 0.10 25.19
CA GLY A 47 -1.17 -0.52 25.12
C GLY A 47 -0.38 0.01 23.93
N ALA A 48 0.18 -0.91 23.15
CA ALA A 48 0.81 -0.63 21.85
C ALA A 48 -0.18 -0.73 20.66
N GLY A 49 -1.48 -0.93 20.93
CA GLY A 49 -2.47 -1.22 19.89
C GLY A 49 -2.76 -0.07 18.93
N LEU A 50 -2.34 1.16 19.26
CA LEU A 50 -2.50 2.32 18.38
C LEU A 50 -1.22 2.68 17.61
N GLU A 51 -0.20 1.83 17.67
CA GLU A 51 1.01 2.02 16.87
C GLU A 51 0.81 1.53 15.43
N ALA A 52 1.50 2.15 14.49
CA ALA A 52 1.43 1.76 13.08
C ALA A 52 1.73 0.27 12.88
N PHE A 53 1.19 -0.33 11.84
CA PHE A 53 1.22 -1.76 11.50
C PHE A 53 0.34 -2.66 12.38
N THR A 54 -0.15 -2.21 13.53
CA THR A 54 -0.93 -3.05 14.43
C THR A 54 -2.28 -3.42 13.79
N HIS A 55 -2.55 -4.71 13.69
CA HIS A 55 -3.86 -5.26 13.36
C HIS A 55 -4.64 -5.47 14.66
N CYS A 56 -5.80 -4.86 14.78
CA CYS A 56 -6.54 -4.80 16.03
C CYS A 56 -8.05 -4.72 15.82
N ARG A 57 -8.79 -4.95 16.89
CA ARG A 57 -10.21 -4.64 16.99
C ARG A 57 -10.38 -3.35 17.76
N LEU A 58 -10.86 -2.32 17.09
CA LEU A 58 -11.15 -1.02 17.67
C LEU A 58 -12.58 -0.98 18.18
N HIS A 59 -12.75 -0.53 19.44
CA HIS A 59 -14.04 -0.16 19.99
C HIS A 59 -14.23 1.33 19.76
N VAL A 60 -15.20 1.68 18.93
CA VAL A 60 -15.42 3.06 18.50
C VAL A 60 -16.80 3.55 18.87
N HIS A 61 -16.90 4.84 19.12
CA HIS A 61 -18.15 5.54 19.36
C HIS A 61 -18.32 6.65 18.35
N GLU A 62 -19.36 6.55 17.53
CA GLU A 62 -19.77 7.56 16.57
C GLU A 62 -20.71 8.55 17.24
N ARG A 63 -20.40 9.84 17.08
CA ARG A 63 -21.26 10.94 17.56
C ARG A 63 -21.89 11.62 16.37
N GLU A 64 -23.14 11.99 16.50
CA GLU A 64 -23.83 12.81 15.51
C GLU A 64 -23.05 14.11 15.27
N HIS A 65 -22.94 14.51 14.01
CA HIS A 65 -22.23 15.72 13.57
C HIS A 65 -20.71 15.77 13.83
N GLN A 66 -20.02 14.63 14.05
CA GLN A 66 -18.58 14.59 14.17
C GLN A 66 -17.97 13.67 13.10
N GLU A 67 -17.05 14.21 12.31
CA GLU A 67 -16.30 13.45 11.28
C GLU A 67 -15.31 12.46 11.91
N LEU A 68 -14.79 12.75 13.11
CA LEU A 68 -13.83 11.92 13.80
C LEU A 68 -14.53 10.95 14.77
N LEU A 69 -14.21 9.68 14.64
CA LEU A 69 -14.65 8.66 15.58
C LEU A 69 -13.96 8.84 16.94
N ARG A 70 -14.64 8.53 18.03
CA ARG A 70 -13.99 8.37 19.32
C ARG A 70 -13.57 6.92 19.50
N ILE A 71 -12.26 6.68 19.66
CA ILE A 71 -11.71 5.36 19.97
C ILE A 71 -11.72 5.20 21.49
N GLU A 72 -12.41 4.17 21.99
CA GLU A 72 -12.57 3.92 23.44
C GLU A 72 -11.54 2.92 23.96
N SER A 73 -11.25 1.87 23.18
CA SER A 73 -10.22 0.86 23.47
C SER A 73 -9.78 0.15 22.20
N CYS A 74 -8.69 -0.62 22.32
CA CYS A 74 -8.09 -1.38 21.25
C CYS A 74 -7.68 -2.77 21.77
N ASP A 75 -8.19 -3.83 21.12
CA ASP A 75 -7.78 -5.21 21.37
C ASP A 75 -6.83 -5.63 20.25
N ILE A 76 -5.58 -5.90 20.55
CA ILE A 76 -4.57 -6.31 19.56
C ILE A 76 -4.90 -7.72 19.08
N ILE A 77 -5.03 -7.89 17.75
CA ILE A 77 -5.15 -9.20 17.08
C ILE A 77 -3.77 -9.70 16.69
N PHE A 78 -2.98 -8.84 16.04
CA PHE A 78 -1.63 -9.15 15.59
C PHE A 78 -0.76 -7.91 15.57
N GLN A 79 0.46 -8.03 16.09
CA GLN A 79 1.46 -6.98 16.02
C GLN A 79 2.71 -7.52 15.32
N PRO A 80 3.07 -7.01 14.13
CA PRO A 80 4.19 -7.54 13.36
C PRO A 80 5.53 -7.05 13.94
N ARG A 81 6.01 -7.75 14.97
CA ARG A 81 7.22 -7.37 15.72
C ARG A 81 8.48 -7.37 14.88
N ALA A 82 8.60 -8.32 13.93
CA ALA A 82 9.75 -8.36 13.03
C ALA A 82 9.74 -7.18 12.05
N VAL A 83 8.56 -6.72 11.60
CA VAL A 83 8.46 -5.51 10.77
C VAL A 83 8.93 -4.28 11.54
N ILE A 84 8.59 -4.17 12.82
CA ILE A 84 8.99 -3.03 13.66
C ILE A 84 10.48 -3.11 14.03
N GLY A 85 11.02 -4.33 14.20
CA GLY A 85 12.40 -4.58 14.66
C GLY A 85 13.46 -4.55 13.56
N GLU A 86 13.10 -4.70 12.29
CA GLU A 86 14.04 -4.74 11.17
C GLU A 86 13.83 -3.58 10.19
N LEU A 87 14.91 -2.82 9.98
CA LEU A 87 14.86 -1.55 9.25
C LEU A 87 14.34 -1.70 7.82
N ASN A 88 14.76 -2.74 7.08
CA ASN A 88 14.32 -2.99 5.71
C ASN A 88 12.82 -3.32 5.64
N ARG A 89 12.31 -4.13 6.58
CA ARG A 89 10.88 -4.48 6.67
C ARG A 89 10.06 -3.28 7.08
N MET A 90 10.54 -2.51 8.05
CA MET A 90 9.87 -1.29 8.49
C MET A 90 9.79 -0.26 7.35
N ALA A 91 10.85 -0.09 6.57
CA ALA A 91 10.86 0.84 5.44
C ALA A 91 9.86 0.42 4.35
N ALA A 92 9.86 -0.86 3.94
CA ALA A 92 8.91 -1.38 2.96
C ALA A 92 7.45 -1.29 3.48
N GLY A 93 7.23 -1.69 4.72
CA GLY A 93 5.93 -1.57 5.38
C GLY A 93 5.43 -0.13 5.47
N SER A 94 6.33 0.83 5.70
CA SER A 94 5.98 2.26 5.75
C SER A 94 5.49 2.77 4.39
N VAL A 95 6.08 2.29 3.28
CA VAL A 95 5.58 2.61 1.93
C VAL A 95 4.20 2.00 1.71
N ILE A 96 3.98 0.75 2.13
CA ILE A 96 2.68 0.07 2.05
C ILE A 96 1.61 0.86 2.81
N LEU A 97 1.87 1.25 4.06
CA LEU A 97 0.90 2.02 4.85
C LEU A 97 0.63 3.40 4.28
N GLU A 98 1.66 4.07 3.73
CA GLU A 98 1.50 5.38 3.09
C GLU A 98 0.68 5.26 1.80
N LEU A 99 0.88 4.23 0.98
CA LEU A 99 0.02 3.93 -0.18
C LEU A 99 -1.45 3.80 0.21
N VAL A 100 -1.75 3.00 1.25
CA VAL A 100 -3.12 2.87 1.75
C VAL A 100 -3.66 4.21 2.22
N LYS A 101 -2.88 4.96 2.99
CA LYS A 101 -3.28 6.26 3.53
C LYS A 101 -3.60 7.29 2.45
N GLU A 102 -2.81 7.33 1.38
CA GLU A 102 -2.93 8.34 0.33
C GLU A 102 -3.94 7.96 -0.76
N ILE A 103 -4.02 6.67 -1.14
CA ILE A 103 -4.83 6.23 -2.29
C ILE A 103 -6.21 5.72 -1.88
N ALA A 104 -6.34 5.01 -0.74
CA ALA A 104 -7.64 4.50 -0.34
C ALA A 104 -8.62 5.67 -0.07
N PRO A 105 -9.83 5.64 -0.65
CA PRO A 105 -10.84 6.65 -0.37
C PRO A 105 -11.29 6.59 1.10
N GLU A 106 -11.74 7.73 1.65
CA GLU A 106 -12.25 7.79 3.01
C GLU A 106 -13.64 7.16 3.10
N ALA A 107 -13.89 6.41 4.16
CA ALA A 107 -15.16 5.75 4.49
C ALA A 107 -15.72 4.82 3.39
N GLU A 108 -14.88 4.34 2.49
CA GLU A 108 -15.28 3.41 1.44
C GLU A 108 -14.80 1.99 1.76
N ARG A 109 -15.75 1.06 1.89
CA ARG A 109 -15.49 -0.33 2.22
C ARG A 109 -14.80 -1.05 1.06
N ASN A 110 -13.63 -1.64 1.32
CA ASN A 110 -12.92 -2.52 0.39
C ASN A 110 -12.31 -3.70 1.14
N PRO A 111 -13.06 -4.79 1.38
CA PRO A 111 -12.58 -5.95 2.13
C PRO A 111 -11.38 -6.62 1.47
N SER A 112 -11.33 -6.67 0.13
CA SER A 112 -10.21 -7.29 -0.59
C SER A 112 -8.90 -6.54 -0.37
N ALA A 113 -8.93 -5.21 -0.39
CA ALA A 113 -7.77 -4.38 -0.07
C ALA A 113 -7.35 -4.51 1.40
N PHE A 114 -8.31 -4.63 2.32
CA PHE A 114 -8.04 -4.87 3.74
C PHE A 114 -7.33 -6.22 3.95
N LEU A 115 -7.88 -7.30 3.40
CA LEU A 115 -7.31 -8.64 3.52
C LEU A 115 -5.93 -8.75 2.85
N LEU A 116 -5.73 -8.07 1.72
CA LEU A 116 -4.41 -7.96 1.09
C LEU A 116 -3.39 -7.31 2.04
N LEU A 117 -3.76 -6.21 2.70
CA LEU A 117 -2.89 -5.52 3.65
C LEU A 117 -2.55 -6.41 4.86
N VAL A 118 -3.55 -7.09 5.45
CA VAL A 118 -3.34 -8.05 6.55
C VAL A 118 -2.32 -9.12 6.14
N HIS A 119 -2.55 -9.76 5.00
CA HIS A 119 -1.73 -10.87 4.53
C HIS A 119 -0.28 -10.43 4.23
N VAL A 120 -0.11 -9.28 3.57
CA VAL A 120 1.24 -8.78 3.27
C VAL A 120 2.00 -8.40 4.55
N LEU A 121 1.35 -7.82 5.56
CA LEU A 121 1.99 -7.53 6.84
C LEU A 121 2.38 -8.81 7.60
N GLN A 122 1.60 -9.89 7.50
CA GLN A 122 1.96 -11.20 8.02
C GLN A 122 3.19 -11.77 7.32
N LEU A 123 3.19 -11.81 5.98
CA LEU A 123 4.33 -12.30 5.18
C LEU A 123 5.62 -11.50 5.43
N LEU A 124 5.50 -10.16 5.55
CA LEU A 124 6.63 -9.31 5.94
C LEU A 124 7.18 -9.68 7.32
N ASN A 125 6.29 -10.00 8.27
CA ASN A 125 6.70 -10.43 9.61
C ASN A 125 7.38 -11.82 9.58
N ASP A 126 6.91 -12.72 8.72
CA ASP A 126 7.35 -14.11 8.64
C ASP A 126 8.65 -14.30 7.83
N GLY A 127 9.17 -13.23 7.22
CA GLY A 127 10.51 -13.27 6.65
C GLY A 127 10.60 -13.23 5.14
N GLU A 128 9.51 -13.06 4.44
CA GLU A 128 9.52 -12.88 2.99
C GLU A 128 10.25 -11.57 2.58
N ASP A 129 10.76 -11.53 1.36
CA ASP A 129 11.53 -10.39 0.85
C ASP A 129 10.71 -9.10 0.84
N PRO A 130 11.15 -8.04 1.55
CA PRO A 130 10.37 -6.82 1.69
C PRO A 130 10.18 -6.06 0.37
N SER A 131 11.16 -6.10 -0.53
CA SER A 131 11.09 -5.40 -1.83
C SER A 131 10.12 -6.10 -2.76
N PHE A 132 10.14 -7.42 -2.76
CA PHE A 132 9.22 -8.25 -3.51
C PHE A 132 7.78 -8.05 -3.03
N LEU A 133 7.53 -8.17 -1.71
CA LEU A 133 6.19 -7.99 -1.14
C LEU A 133 5.62 -6.59 -1.37
N LEU A 134 6.46 -5.56 -1.26
CA LEU A 134 6.05 -4.19 -1.59
C LEU A 134 5.54 -4.12 -3.04
N LYS A 135 6.26 -4.72 -4.00
CA LYS A 135 5.86 -4.71 -5.41
C LYS A 135 4.56 -5.47 -5.64
N ILE A 136 4.41 -6.65 -5.03
CA ILE A 136 3.16 -7.42 -5.12
C ILE A 136 1.99 -6.63 -4.52
N PHE A 137 2.22 -5.97 -3.38
CA PHE A 137 1.21 -5.11 -2.77
C PHE A 137 0.81 -3.96 -3.69
N GLU A 138 1.77 -3.20 -4.23
CA GLU A 138 1.50 -2.10 -5.16
C GLU A 138 0.65 -2.55 -6.36
N ILE A 139 1.07 -3.63 -7.03
CA ILE A 139 0.37 -4.17 -8.20
C ILE A 139 -1.09 -4.49 -7.86
N ARG A 140 -1.33 -5.23 -6.79
CA ARG A 140 -2.67 -5.68 -6.41
C ARG A 140 -3.53 -4.57 -5.82
N PHE A 141 -2.94 -3.75 -4.96
CA PHE A 141 -3.66 -2.68 -4.28
C PHE A 141 -4.16 -1.64 -5.26
N LEU A 142 -3.32 -1.19 -6.20
CA LEU A 142 -3.73 -0.27 -7.26
C LEU A 142 -4.82 -0.88 -8.14
N SER A 143 -4.73 -2.17 -8.47
CA SER A 143 -5.78 -2.88 -9.22
C SER A 143 -7.11 -2.91 -8.47
N LEU A 144 -7.11 -3.23 -7.16
CA LEU A 144 -8.30 -3.28 -6.31
C LEU A 144 -9.00 -1.92 -6.15
N LEU A 145 -8.25 -0.84 -6.32
CA LEU A 145 -8.77 0.53 -6.26
C LEU A 145 -9.07 1.15 -7.64
N GLY A 146 -8.98 0.36 -8.72
CA GLY A 146 -9.29 0.83 -10.07
C GLY A 146 -8.16 1.61 -10.77
N TYR A 147 -6.97 1.67 -10.19
CA TYR A 147 -5.78 2.32 -10.76
C TYR A 147 -4.85 1.35 -11.49
N GLN A 148 -5.38 0.23 -11.97
CA GLN A 148 -4.60 -0.78 -12.67
C GLN A 148 -4.01 -0.22 -13.98
N PRO A 149 -2.67 -0.20 -14.15
CA PRO A 149 -2.08 0.20 -15.43
C PRO A 149 -2.36 -0.84 -16.52
N LYS A 150 -2.61 -0.39 -17.76
CA LYS A 150 -2.87 -1.24 -18.92
C LYS A 150 -1.55 -1.59 -19.61
N LEU A 151 -1.12 -2.85 -19.50
CA LEU A 151 0.15 -3.32 -20.03
C LEU A 151 0.01 -4.39 -21.12
N ASP A 152 -1.20 -4.75 -21.54
CA ASP A 152 -1.49 -5.83 -22.51
C ASP A 152 -1.37 -5.41 -23.96
N HIS A 153 -1.57 -4.13 -24.26
CA HIS A 153 -1.51 -3.59 -25.61
C HIS A 153 -1.11 -2.11 -25.62
N CYS A 154 -0.65 -1.63 -26.77
CA CYS A 154 -0.36 -0.22 -26.96
C CYS A 154 -1.63 0.63 -26.86
N LEU A 155 -1.67 1.60 -25.95
CA LEU A 155 -2.83 2.47 -25.74
C LEU A 155 -3.17 3.38 -26.95
N SER A 156 -2.25 3.51 -27.91
CA SER A 156 -2.45 4.35 -29.08
C SER A 156 -2.90 3.55 -30.31
N CYS A 157 -2.22 2.47 -30.67
CA CYS A 157 -2.50 1.71 -31.89
C CYS A 157 -3.12 0.32 -31.65
N GLY A 158 -3.28 -0.10 -30.37
CA GLY A 158 -3.83 -1.42 -30.04
C GLY A 158 -2.88 -2.60 -30.28
N GLY A 159 -1.64 -2.38 -30.72
CA GLY A 159 -0.66 -3.44 -30.98
C GLY A 159 -0.32 -4.20 -29.70
N ALA A 160 -0.19 -5.56 -29.81
CA ALA A 160 0.09 -6.42 -28.67
C ALA A 160 1.47 -6.17 -28.02
N SER A 161 1.58 -6.41 -26.72
CA SER A 161 2.79 -6.20 -25.90
C SER A 161 3.75 -7.40 -25.90
N ASN A 162 3.91 -8.08 -27.04
CA ASN A 162 4.83 -9.22 -27.19
C ASN A 162 6.29 -8.79 -27.46
N ARG A 163 6.57 -7.51 -27.52
CA ARG A 163 7.89 -6.87 -27.65
C ARG A 163 8.10 -5.87 -26.53
N PRO A 164 9.32 -5.33 -26.32
CA PRO A 164 9.53 -4.27 -25.34
C PRO A 164 8.59 -3.07 -25.60
N MET A 165 7.95 -2.61 -24.55
CA MET A 165 7.00 -1.51 -24.58
C MET A 165 7.49 -0.36 -23.70
N ILE A 166 6.99 0.84 -23.94
CA ILE A 166 7.36 2.02 -23.16
C ILE A 166 6.18 2.41 -22.28
N PHE A 167 6.39 2.46 -20.96
CA PHE A 167 5.39 2.85 -20.00
C PHE A 167 5.22 4.38 -19.98
N SER A 168 3.98 4.83 -20.12
CA SER A 168 3.57 6.22 -19.97
C SER A 168 2.79 6.39 -18.67
N GLY A 169 3.38 7.11 -17.71
CA GLY A 169 2.70 7.43 -16.46
C GLY A 169 1.47 8.31 -16.66
N LEU A 170 1.55 9.24 -17.60
CA LEU A 170 0.45 10.15 -17.93
C LEU A 170 -0.77 9.39 -18.50
N LYS A 171 -0.52 8.38 -19.35
CA LYS A 171 -1.60 7.56 -19.94
C LYS A 171 -2.00 6.37 -19.08
N GLY A 172 -1.24 6.05 -18.03
CA GLY A 172 -1.51 4.91 -17.15
C GLY A 172 -1.38 3.55 -17.84
N GLY A 173 -0.43 3.39 -18.79
CA GLY A 173 -0.22 2.14 -19.51
C GLY A 173 0.93 2.20 -20.51
N VAL A 174 1.00 1.23 -21.42
CA VAL A 174 2.12 1.11 -22.36
C VAL A 174 1.83 1.63 -23.76
N LEU A 175 2.88 2.11 -24.41
CA LEU A 175 2.92 2.48 -25.83
C LEU A 175 4.01 1.67 -26.52
N CYS A 176 3.80 1.34 -27.80
CA CYS A 176 4.88 0.81 -28.62
C CYS A 176 5.89 1.92 -28.95
N PRO A 177 7.15 1.58 -29.31
CA PRO A 177 8.17 2.56 -29.64
C PRO A 177 7.73 3.56 -30.73
N ASP A 178 7.02 3.07 -31.74
CA ASP A 178 6.54 3.89 -32.87
C ASP A 178 5.52 4.96 -32.42
N CYS A 179 4.64 4.62 -31.47
CA CYS A 179 3.64 5.53 -30.91
C CYS A 179 4.20 6.44 -29.82
N MET A 180 5.31 6.07 -29.19
CA MET A 180 5.96 6.85 -28.14
C MET A 180 6.76 8.02 -28.68
N ALA A 181 7.32 7.91 -29.86
CA ALA A 181 8.15 8.95 -30.50
C ALA A 181 7.44 10.32 -30.57
N SER A 182 6.11 10.34 -30.52
CA SER A 182 5.27 11.54 -30.57
C SER A 182 4.85 12.08 -29.20
N SER A 183 5.26 11.44 -28.08
CA SER A 183 4.83 11.83 -26.73
C SER A 183 6.04 12.31 -25.93
N GLY A 184 6.00 13.49 -25.36
CA GLY A 184 7.08 14.06 -24.53
C GLY A 184 7.17 13.47 -23.10
N ASP A 185 6.74 12.22 -22.88
CA ASP A 185 6.68 11.57 -21.57
C ASP A 185 7.98 10.80 -21.24
N SER A 186 8.15 10.46 -19.96
CA SER A 186 9.32 9.69 -19.49
C SER A 186 9.37 8.29 -20.13
N GLN A 187 10.51 7.93 -20.71
CA GLN A 187 10.68 6.66 -21.41
C GLN A 187 11.12 5.54 -20.45
N ILE A 188 10.15 4.87 -19.83
CA ILE A 188 10.41 3.69 -19.00
C ILE A 188 10.11 2.45 -19.83
N MET A 189 11.17 1.75 -20.24
CA MET A 189 11.03 0.50 -20.99
C MET A 189 10.59 -0.63 -20.07
N LEU A 190 9.60 -1.40 -20.52
CA LEU A 190 9.16 -2.65 -19.92
C LEU A 190 9.41 -3.81 -20.89
N SER A 191 10.15 -4.80 -20.42
CA SER A 191 10.36 -6.06 -21.12
C SER A 191 9.10 -6.92 -21.13
N PRO A 192 8.93 -7.85 -22.08
CA PRO A 192 7.86 -8.85 -22.04
C PRO A 192 7.88 -9.67 -20.74
N GLY A 193 9.06 -9.90 -20.16
CA GLY A 193 9.22 -10.57 -18.86
C GLY A 193 8.58 -9.78 -17.71
N ALA A 194 8.81 -8.47 -17.65
CA ALA A 194 8.19 -7.59 -16.63
C ALA A 194 6.67 -7.53 -16.78
N ILE A 195 6.17 -7.43 -18.01
CA ILE A 195 4.74 -7.46 -18.31
C ILE A 195 4.13 -8.82 -17.91
N GLY A 196 4.80 -9.92 -18.27
CA GLY A 196 4.39 -11.27 -17.89
C GLY A 196 4.32 -11.46 -16.38
N PHE A 197 5.36 -11.04 -15.64
CA PHE A 197 5.39 -11.08 -14.18
C PHE A 197 4.26 -10.25 -13.56
N TYR A 198 4.02 -9.05 -14.06
CA TYR A 198 2.92 -8.20 -13.62
C TYR A 198 1.57 -8.93 -13.67
N TYR A 199 1.24 -9.60 -14.79
CA TYR A 199 -0.02 -10.33 -14.91
C TYR A 199 -0.07 -11.60 -14.04
N GLN A 200 1.06 -12.27 -13.82
CA GLN A 200 1.16 -13.37 -12.85
C GLN A 200 0.90 -12.86 -11.43
N ALA A 201 1.51 -11.74 -11.06
CA ALA A 201 1.31 -11.09 -9.76
C ALA A 201 -0.15 -10.71 -9.49
N LEU A 202 -0.90 -10.32 -10.53
CA LEU A 202 -2.33 -10.01 -10.42
C LEU A 202 -3.21 -11.25 -10.23
N ARG A 203 -2.91 -12.36 -10.94
CA ARG A 203 -3.84 -13.49 -11.10
C ARG A 203 -3.59 -14.64 -10.15
N MET A 204 -2.33 -14.87 -9.77
CA MET A 204 -1.96 -16.00 -8.92
C MET A 204 -2.38 -15.77 -7.47
N GLU A 205 -2.66 -16.85 -6.75
CA GLU A 205 -2.79 -16.83 -5.29
C GLU A 205 -1.50 -16.35 -4.63
N MET A 206 -1.59 -15.73 -3.44
CA MET A 206 -0.43 -15.13 -2.79
C MET A 206 0.70 -16.14 -2.53
N ASP A 207 0.36 -17.33 -2.03
CA ASP A 207 1.35 -18.40 -1.76
C ASP A 207 2.09 -18.87 -3.01
N LYS A 208 1.44 -18.82 -4.17
CA LYS A 208 2.06 -19.17 -5.46
C LYS A 208 2.94 -18.03 -5.97
N VAL A 209 2.49 -16.78 -5.81
CA VAL A 209 3.26 -15.59 -6.19
C VAL A 209 4.56 -15.51 -5.40
N CYS A 210 4.55 -15.79 -4.09
CA CYS A 210 5.76 -15.78 -3.25
C CYS A 210 6.84 -16.79 -3.68
N ARG A 211 6.49 -17.78 -4.50
CA ARG A 211 7.45 -18.73 -5.07
C ARG A 211 8.10 -18.24 -6.36
N LEU A 212 7.57 -17.18 -6.96
CA LEU A 212 8.17 -16.57 -8.14
C LEU A 212 9.48 -15.87 -7.77
N LYS A 213 10.47 -16.01 -8.63
CA LYS A 213 11.78 -15.35 -8.47
C LYS A 213 12.07 -14.53 -9.72
N PRO A 214 11.47 -13.35 -9.85
CA PRO A 214 11.78 -12.44 -10.96
C PRO A 214 13.24 -12.00 -10.88
N SER A 215 13.85 -11.74 -12.02
CA SER A 215 15.19 -11.17 -12.04
C SER A 215 15.21 -9.75 -11.46
N MET A 216 16.40 -9.28 -11.08
CA MET A 216 16.58 -7.93 -10.57
C MET A 216 16.16 -6.87 -11.60
N GLU A 217 16.41 -7.12 -12.88
CA GLU A 217 16.05 -6.23 -14.00
C GLU A 217 14.52 -6.08 -14.08
N ILE A 218 13.76 -7.18 -14.01
CA ILE A 218 12.29 -7.16 -13.99
C ILE A 218 11.78 -6.32 -12.82
N MET A 219 12.34 -6.51 -11.62
CA MET A 219 11.94 -5.74 -10.44
C MET A 219 12.26 -4.26 -10.60
N GLN A 220 13.41 -3.90 -11.17
CA GLN A 220 13.79 -2.50 -11.42
C GLN A 220 12.91 -1.82 -12.48
N GLU A 221 12.55 -2.54 -13.54
CA GLU A 221 11.62 -2.04 -14.57
C GLU A 221 10.25 -1.70 -13.94
N LEU A 222 9.71 -2.62 -13.13
CA LEU A 222 8.45 -2.41 -12.44
C LEU A 222 8.55 -1.32 -11.38
N ASP A 223 9.65 -1.21 -10.65
CA ASP A 223 9.86 -0.14 -9.66
C ASP A 223 9.78 1.25 -10.31
N ARG A 224 10.44 1.42 -11.46
CA ARG A 224 10.38 2.69 -12.20
C ARG A 224 8.98 2.99 -12.72
N ALA A 225 8.32 2.00 -13.32
CA ALA A 225 6.97 2.16 -13.86
C ALA A 225 5.95 2.49 -12.76
N PHE A 226 5.95 1.74 -11.65
CA PHE A 226 5.00 1.93 -10.57
C PHE A 226 5.26 3.20 -9.76
N SER A 227 6.52 3.59 -9.55
CA SER A 227 6.86 4.89 -8.94
C SER A 227 6.33 6.07 -9.77
N THR A 228 6.44 5.98 -11.09
CA THR A 228 5.91 7.01 -12.01
C THR A 228 4.38 6.97 -12.03
N HIS A 229 3.78 5.79 -12.08
CA HIS A 229 2.32 5.63 -12.06
C HIS A 229 1.70 6.21 -10.78
N THR A 230 2.24 5.84 -9.62
CA THR A 230 1.81 6.35 -8.32
C THR A 230 1.97 7.86 -8.21
N PHE A 231 3.06 8.42 -8.76
CA PHE A 231 3.25 9.87 -8.82
C PHE A 231 2.14 10.57 -9.63
N HIS A 232 1.74 10.01 -10.78
CA HIS A 232 0.66 10.59 -11.58
C HIS A 232 -0.71 10.46 -10.90
N ILE A 233 -0.96 9.38 -10.16
CA ILE A 233 -2.20 9.22 -9.37
C ILE A 233 -2.28 10.25 -8.24
N LEU A 234 -1.17 10.47 -7.53
CA LEU A 234 -1.15 11.28 -6.31
C LEU A 234 -0.77 12.76 -6.55
N GLY A 235 -0.15 13.09 -7.68
CA GLY A 235 0.46 14.40 -7.94
C GLY A 235 1.69 14.72 -7.05
N LYS A 236 2.15 13.74 -6.26
CA LYS A 236 3.30 13.88 -5.33
C LYS A 236 4.02 12.55 -5.13
N ARG A 237 5.27 12.61 -4.66
CA ARG A 237 6.00 11.41 -4.23
C ARG A 237 5.60 11.01 -2.81
N LEU A 238 5.63 9.71 -2.53
CA LEU A 238 5.48 9.19 -1.17
C LEU A 238 6.74 9.51 -0.35
N LYS A 239 6.56 10.03 0.86
CA LYS A 239 7.68 10.38 1.75
C LYS A 239 8.45 9.14 2.22
N SER A 240 7.75 8.05 2.47
CA SER A 240 8.35 6.79 2.89
C SER A 240 9.27 6.15 1.83
N THR A 241 9.14 6.53 0.55
CA THR A 241 10.06 6.06 -0.50
C THR A 241 11.46 6.65 -0.34
N GLU A 242 11.61 7.84 0.22
CA GLU A 242 12.92 8.43 0.52
C GLU A 242 13.60 7.67 1.66
N PHE A 243 12.83 7.34 2.70
CA PHE A 243 13.30 6.48 3.80
C PHE A 243 13.73 5.09 3.30
N LEU A 244 12.90 4.44 2.45
CA LEU A 244 13.25 3.16 1.86
C LEU A 244 14.55 3.21 1.05
N ARG A 245 14.77 4.29 0.28
CA ARG A 245 16.02 4.49 -0.47
C ARG A 245 17.22 4.65 0.45
N SER A 246 17.11 5.44 1.51
CA SER A 246 18.21 5.64 2.47
C SER A 246 18.60 4.34 3.18
N VAL A 247 17.63 3.48 3.47
CA VAL A 247 17.86 2.17 4.09
C VAL A 247 18.57 1.20 3.12
N ARG A 248 18.22 1.22 1.83
CA ARG A 248 18.86 0.37 0.80
C ARG A 248 20.29 0.79 0.45
N SER A 249 20.71 1.99 0.83
CA SER A 249 22.08 2.49 0.62
C SER A 249 23.03 2.23 1.78
N LEU A 250 22.54 1.66 2.89
CA LEU A 250 23.31 1.20 4.04
C LEU A 250 23.83 -0.22 3.82
#